data_1f3fc1acb3deca1b3da7eee77eb0dd58
#
_entry.id   1f3fc1acb3deca1b3da7eee77eb0dd58
#
_cell.length_a   1.000
_cell.length_b   1.000
_cell.length_c   1.000
_cell.angle_alpha   90.00
_cell.angle_beta   90.00
_cell.angle_gamma   90.00
#
_symmetry.space_group_name_H-M   'P 1'
#
loop_
_entity.id
_entity.type
_entity.pdbx_description
1 polymer ?
#
loop_
_entity_poly.entity_id
_entity_poly.type
_entity_poly.pdbx_seq_one_letter_code
_entity_poly.pdbx_strand_id
1 'polypeptide(L)'
;VRAVAGGLVAAATLLSGLALAPTAMAADSATADNAPSVAGHAYNELPYNNPDVTVTQIDNSSLPSYMRNPIGQNEGIDTPNDLSQNYYSADASALSYDGKLFVFTGHDEASPDYGSFNMKDWGVYVTDEDGLNQGKWTHYKTIAKADLFSWATGDGAYAGQVVADDNGTPSDTSDDWFYYYVPVKDKASEAAGQDPFAIGVAKSKSPLGPWKDAIGKPLLTTSQTQIETIDPAFFVDEDGTGYLHFGTFGTQLAIKMKKDATTGRTSY
;
A
#
# COMPACT_ATOMS: atom_id res chain seq x y z
N VAL A 1 -15.88 -2.65 -39.16
CA VAL A 1 -14.77 -3.19 -38.37
C VAL A 1 -13.94 -2.01 -37.91
N ARG A 2 -14.21 -1.49 -36.73
CA ARG A 2 -13.37 -0.47 -36.08
C ARG A 2 -12.56 -1.17 -35.00
N ALA A 3 -11.25 -1.15 -35.16
CA ALA A 3 -10.30 -1.61 -34.16
C ALA A 3 -10.33 -0.64 -32.97
N VAL A 4 -10.63 -1.13 -31.79
CA VAL A 4 -10.44 -0.42 -30.53
C VAL A 4 -9.02 -0.70 -30.08
N ALA A 5 -8.15 0.28 -30.23
CA ALA A 5 -6.83 0.26 -29.62
C ALA A 5 -7.00 0.58 -28.12
N GLY A 6 -7.01 -0.44 -27.29
CA GLY A 6 -6.88 -0.31 -25.85
C GLY A 6 -5.44 0.03 -25.50
N GLY A 7 -5.16 1.32 -25.28
CA GLY A 7 -3.82 1.80 -24.91
C GLY A 7 -3.60 1.68 -23.40
N LEU A 8 -2.45 1.18 -23.03
CA LEU A 8 -1.81 1.37 -21.72
C LEU A 8 -1.70 2.86 -21.40
N VAL A 9 -2.58 3.41 -20.59
CA VAL A 9 -2.54 4.82 -20.15
C VAL A 9 -2.75 5.00 -18.66
N ALA A 10 -2.68 3.96 -17.87
CA ALA A 10 -2.89 4.09 -16.42
C ALA A 10 -1.65 4.58 -15.64
N ALA A 11 -0.44 4.52 -16.20
CA ALA A 11 0.78 4.91 -15.47
C ALA A 11 1.23 6.36 -15.71
N ALA A 12 0.70 7.04 -16.73
CA ALA A 12 1.17 8.40 -17.09
C ALA A 12 0.25 9.52 -16.59
N THR A 13 -0.94 9.23 -16.14
CA THR A 13 -1.93 10.26 -15.76
C THR A 13 -1.86 10.68 -14.29
N LEU A 14 -1.17 9.93 -13.43
CA LEU A 14 -0.99 10.31 -12.03
C LEU A 14 0.07 11.42 -11.81
N LEU A 15 0.93 11.67 -12.78
CA LEU A 15 1.91 12.76 -12.72
C LEU A 15 1.45 14.08 -13.35
N SER A 16 0.36 14.09 -14.12
CA SER A 16 -0.17 15.30 -14.76
C SER A 16 -1.38 15.92 -14.04
N GLY A 17 -1.85 15.33 -12.98
CA GLY A 17 -2.94 15.84 -12.13
C GLY A 17 -2.51 16.82 -11.03
N LEU A 18 -1.22 17.06 -10.85
CA LEU A 18 -0.68 18.12 -10.00
C LEU A 18 -0.61 19.47 -10.74
N ALA A 19 -1.65 19.85 -11.44
CA ALA A 19 -1.86 21.24 -11.80
C ALA A 19 -2.51 21.93 -10.58
N LEU A 20 -1.67 22.40 -9.69
CA LEU A 20 -2.05 23.29 -8.59
C LEU A 20 -2.72 24.53 -9.15
N ALA A 21 -4.02 24.67 -8.94
CA ALA A 21 -4.64 25.98 -8.95
C ALA A 21 -4.04 26.79 -7.80
N PRO A 22 -3.58 28.04 -8.03
CA PRO A 22 -3.07 28.87 -6.96
C PRO A 22 -4.25 29.42 -6.17
N THR A 23 -4.73 28.69 -5.17
CA THR A 23 -5.49 29.28 -4.09
C THR A 23 -4.50 29.61 -2.99
N ALA A 24 -4.24 30.89 -2.83
CA ALA A 24 -3.57 31.41 -1.66
C ALA A 24 -4.37 30.98 -0.43
N MET A 25 -3.95 29.92 0.22
CA MET A 25 -4.39 29.60 1.57
C MET A 25 -3.56 30.45 2.51
N ALA A 26 -4.23 31.35 3.20
CA ALA A 26 -3.66 32.05 4.34
C ALA A 26 -3.09 30.99 5.29
N ALA A 27 -1.82 31.13 5.62
CA ALA A 27 -1.16 30.38 6.67
C ALA A 27 -1.89 30.67 7.98
N ASP A 28 -2.76 29.79 8.39
CA ASP A 28 -3.22 29.76 9.78
C ASP A 28 -2.17 28.97 10.55
N SER A 29 -1.28 29.73 11.18
CA SER A 29 -0.25 29.24 12.09
C SER A 29 -0.93 28.87 13.41
N ALA A 30 -1.63 27.76 13.42
CA ALA A 30 -2.19 27.19 14.63
C ALA A 30 -1.64 25.80 14.86
N THR A 31 -0.60 25.77 15.69
CA THR A 31 -0.24 24.70 16.62
C THR A 31 0.09 23.32 16.05
N ALA A 32 1.24 23.25 15.37
CA ALA A 32 2.01 22.01 15.24
C ALA A 32 2.83 21.68 16.52
N ASP A 33 2.43 22.25 17.66
CA ASP A 33 3.18 22.14 18.93
C ASP A 33 2.42 21.27 19.91
N ASN A 34 2.39 19.96 19.75
CA ASN A 34 2.22 19.02 20.86
C ASN A 34 2.33 17.53 20.45
N ALA A 35 3.02 17.20 19.38
CA ALA A 35 3.51 15.84 19.24
C ALA A 35 4.80 15.72 20.08
N PRO A 36 4.97 14.69 20.93
CA PRO A 36 6.23 14.50 21.63
C PRO A 36 7.32 14.28 20.58
N SER A 37 8.22 15.26 20.47
CA SER A 37 9.39 15.15 19.62
C SER A 37 10.31 14.09 20.21
N VAL A 38 10.30 12.90 19.63
CA VAL A 38 11.39 11.95 19.85
C VAL A 38 12.60 12.53 19.11
N ALA A 39 13.63 12.87 19.85
CA ALA A 39 14.81 13.53 19.32
C ALA A 39 15.41 12.69 18.18
N GLY A 40 15.46 13.25 16.98
CA GLY A 40 16.00 12.62 15.77
C GLY A 40 15.01 12.37 14.63
N HIS A 41 13.72 12.54 14.85
CA HIS A 41 12.68 12.27 13.84
C HIS A 41 12.04 13.58 13.38
N ALA A 42 12.52 14.12 12.29
CA ALA A 42 12.13 15.46 11.86
C ALA A 42 11.20 15.50 10.65
N TYR A 43 10.93 14.38 9.99
CA TYR A 43 10.16 14.39 8.74
C TYR A 43 8.96 13.45 8.81
N ASN A 44 7.76 14.05 8.79
CA ASN A 44 6.50 13.37 8.52
C ASN A 44 6.19 12.15 9.39
N GLU A 45 6.73 12.12 10.59
CA GLU A 45 6.36 11.11 11.57
C GLU A 45 4.88 11.28 11.92
N LEU A 46 4.11 10.33 11.47
CA LEU A 46 2.75 10.18 11.93
C LEU A 46 2.78 9.49 13.29
N PRO A 47 1.94 9.89 14.25
CA PRO A 47 1.85 9.20 15.52
C PRO A 47 1.44 7.74 15.28
N TYR A 48 2.33 6.82 15.58
CA TYR A 48 2.11 5.40 15.42
C TYR A 48 2.38 4.67 16.73
N ASN A 49 1.35 4.05 17.28
CA ASN A 49 1.40 3.42 18.60
C ASN A 49 1.56 1.89 18.53
N ASN A 50 2.09 1.35 17.44
CA ASN A 50 2.35 -0.08 17.36
C ASN A 50 3.84 -0.36 17.68
N PRO A 51 4.14 -1.05 18.81
CA PRO A 51 5.51 -1.32 19.22
C PRO A 51 6.25 -2.31 18.29
N ASP A 52 5.51 -3.04 17.43
CA ASP A 52 6.08 -4.00 16.49
C ASP A 52 6.61 -3.32 15.21
N VAL A 53 6.33 -2.02 15.03
CA VAL A 53 6.77 -1.27 13.85
C VAL A 53 8.09 -0.58 14.12
N THR A 54 9.07 -0.88 13.28
CA THR A 54 10.34 -0.14 13.25
C THR A 54 10.21 1.05 12.30
N VAL A 55 10.58 2.23 12.77
CA VAL A 55 10.54 3.47 11.99
C VAL A 55 11.96 3.88 11.64
N THR A 56 12.21 4.13 10.37
CA THR A 56 13.52 4.58 9.85
C THR A 56 13.35 5.89 9.09
N GLN A 57 14.23 6.86 9.36
CA GLN A 57 14.30 8.10 8.58
C GLN A 57 15.27 7.93 7.42
N ILE A 58 14.84 8.30 6.22
CA ILE A 58 15.63 8.27 5.00
C ILE A 58 15.89 9.70 4.56
N ASP A 59 17.15 10.07 4.41
CA ASP A 59 17.56 11.39 3.96
C ASP A 59 18.49 11.29 2.75
N ASN A 60 17.92 11.44 1.58
CA ASN A 60 18.63 11.48 0.29
C ASN A 60 18.94 12.93 -0.16
N SER A 61 18.77 13.93 0.72
CA SER A 61 18.93 15.35 0.37
C SER A 61 20.33 15.71 -0.11
N SER A 62 21.35 14.97 0.33
CA SER A 62 22.74 15.15 -0.11
C SER A 62 23.01 14.65 -1.53
N LEU A 63 22.11 13.83 -2.09
CA LEU A 63 22.24 13.30 -3.44
C LEU A 63 21.71 14.32 -4.47
N PRO A 64 22.27 14.35 -5.69
CA PRO A 64 21.64 15.07 -6.81
C PRO A 64 20.21 14.60 -7.01
N SER A 65 19.29 15.48 -7.42
CA SER A 65 17.86 15.18 -7.54
C SER A 65 17.56 13.96 -8.41
N TYR A 66 18.34 13.76 -9.49
CA TYR A 66 18.19 12.61 -10.38
C TYR A 66 18.68 11.27 -9.78
N MET A 67 19.33 11.32 -8.62
CA MET A 67 19.85 10.13 -7.89
C MET A 67 19.07 9.83 -6.61
N ARG A 68 17.94 10.51 -6.34
CA ARG A 68 17.15 10.30 -5.12
C ARG A 68 16.20 9.11 -5.19
N ASN A 69 16.17 8.41 -6.28
CA ASN A 69 15.56 7.10 -6.45
C ASN A 69 16.66 6.02 -6.55
N PRO A 70 16.43 4.82 -6.02
CA PRO A 70 15.26 4.35 -5.26
C PRO A 70 15.11 5.04 -3.89
N ILE A 71 13.89 5.08 -3.35
CA ILE A 71 13.57 5.75 -2.07
C ILE A 71 14.45 5.24 -0.94
N GLY A 72 14.60 3.93 -0.80
CA GLY A 72 15.37 3.26 0.24
C GLY A 72 16.88 3.20 0.01
N GLN A 73 17.45 3.98 -0.91
CA GLN A 73 18.86 3.87 -1.32
C GLN A 73 19.86 3.96 -0.15
N ASN A 74 19.56 4.74 0.88
CA ASN A 74 20.43 4.90 2.06
C ASN A 74 19.89 4.14 3.29
N GLU A 75 19.00 3.19 3.11
CA GLU A 75 18.42 2.42 4.19
C GLU A 75 19.21 1.13 4.44
N GLY A 76 20.37 1.25 5.09
CA GLY A 76 21.10 0.08 5.58
C GLY A 76 21.76 -0.80 4.53
N ILE A 77 21.90 -0.34 3.28
CA ILE A 77 22.50 -1.10 2.17
C ILE A 77 24.05 -1.10 2.25
N ASP A 78 24.63 -0.49 3.25
CA ASP A 78 26.06 -0.16 3.29
C ASP A 78 26.99 -1.31 3.66
N THR A 79 26.47 -2.50 3.82
CA THR A 79 27.34 -3.67 4.05
C THR A 79 27.21 -4.65 2.91
N PRO A 80 28.03 -4.53 1.85
CA PRO A 80 28.01 -5.48 0.71
C PRO A 80 28.18 -6.95 1.11
N ASN A 81 28.54 -7.22 2.36
CA ASN A 81 28.82 -8.54 2.90
C ASN A 81 27.81 -8.99 3.98
N ASP A 82 26.85 -8.15 4.38
CA ASP A 82 25.83 -8.54 5.36
C ASP A 82 24.43 -8.21 4.81
N LEU A 83 23.92 -9.11 3.98
CA LEU A 83 22.60 -9.00 3.36
C LEU A 83 21.46 -9.09 4.39
N SER A 84 21.74 -9.51 5.64
CA SER A 84 20.73 -9.59 6.70
C SER A 84 20.25 -8.22 7.17
N GLN A 85 20.98 -7.16 6.84
CA GLN A 85 20.62 -5.78 7.18
C GLN A 85 19.79 -5.09 6.07
N ASN A 86 19.71 -5.71 4.90
CA ASN A 86 18.99 -5.12 3.77
C ASN A 86 17.47 -5.29 3.95
N TYR A 87 16.72 -4.26 3.61
CA TYR A 87 15.27 -4.31 3.51
C TYR A 87 14.89 -4.28 2.01
N TYR A 88 14.46 -5.42 1.50
CA TYR A 88 14.07 -5.54 0.10
C TYR A 88 12.58 -5.21 -0.06
N SER A 89 12.30 -4.02 -0.59
CA SER A 89 10.95 -3.57 -0.91
C SER A 89 10.56 -4.01 -2.32
N ALA A 90 9.34 -4.50 -2.48
CA ALA A 90 8.80 -4.93 -3.77
C ALA A 90 7.38 -4.39 -3.98
N ASP A 91 6.97 -4.33 -5.25
CA ASP A 91 5.58 -4.15 -5.69
C ASP A 91 4.90 -2.91 -5.07
N ALA A 92 5.50 -1.75 -5.31
CA ALA A 92 5.05 -0.51 -4.70
C ALA A 92 3.67 -0.06 -5.21
N SER A 93 2.77 0.29 -4.28
CA SER A 93 1.52 0.99 -4.58
C SER A 93 1.44 2.33 -3.82
N ALA A 94 0.86 3.34 -4.44
CA ALA A 94 0.86 4.69 -3.90
C ALA A 94 -0.54 5.14 -3.47
N LEU A 95 -0.63 5.87 -2.36
CA LEU A 95 -1.81 6.58 -1.89
C LEU A 95 -1.43 8.03 -1.58
N SER A 96 -2.12 8.98 -2.20
CA SER A 96 -2.06 10.39 -1.80
C SER A 96 -3.23 10.67 -0.86
N TYR A 97 -2.94 11.13 0.35
CA TYR A 97 -3.95 11.37 1.36
C TYR A 97 -3.46 12.42 2.37
N ASP A 98 -4.31 13.39 2.68
CA ASP A 98 -4.07 14.45 3.67
C ASP A 98 -2.69 15.14 3.51
N GLY A 99 -2.39 15.57 2.28
CA GLY A 99 -1.14 16.25 1.94
C GLY A 99 0.13 15.39 2.01
N LYS A 100 -0.01 14.07 2.15
CA LYS A 100 1.08 13.10 2.20
C LYS A 100 1.01 12.10 1.06
N LEU A 101 2.17 11.57 0.72
CA LEU A 101 2.33 10.45 -0.19
C LEU A 101 2.76 9.22 0.63
N PHE A 102 1.97 8.17 0.54
CA PHE A 102 2.24 6.85 1.10
C PHE A 102 2.62 5.92 -0.04
N VAL A 103 3.72 5.19 0.11
CA VAL A 103 4.16 4.17 -0.85
C VAL A 103 4.24 2.84 -0.10
N PHE A 104 3.22 2.01 -0.27
CA PHE A 104 3.13 0.69 0.35
C PHE A 104 3.94 -0.32 -0.45
N THR A 105 4.64 -1.21 0.24
CA THR A 105 5.47 -2.24 -0.38
C THR A 105 5.33 -3.56 0.35
N GLY A 106 5.52 -4.67 -0.38
CA GLY A 106 5.88 -5.94 0.23
C GLY A 106 7.31 -5.89 0.78
N HIS A 107 7.65 -6.87 1.61
CA HIS A 107 8.98 -7.05 2.18
C HIS A 107 9.45 -8.47 1.91
N ASP A 108 10.49 -8.61 1.08
CA ASP A 108 11.09 -9.92 0.77
C ASP A 108 12.28 -10.19 1.68
N GLU A 109 12.16 -11.24 2.50
CA GLU A 109 13.22 -11.74 3.38
C GLU A 109 13.99 -12.91 2.77
N ALA A 110 13.74 -13.24 1.48
CA ALA A 110 14.43 -14.33 0.83
C ALA A 110 15.93 -14.03 0.72
N SER A 111 16.75 -15.03 1.01
CA SER A 111 18.18 -14.94 0.68
C SER A 111 18.35 -14.94 -0.85
N PRO A 112 19.42 -14.32 -1.37
CA PRO A 112 19.68 -14.30 -2.82
C PRO A 112 19.71 -15.68 -3.50
N ASP A 113 19.98 -16.74 -2.73
CA ASP A 113 20.07 -18.11 -3.22
C ASP A 113 18.74 -18.89 -3.07
N TYR A 114 17.70 -18.28 -2.54
CA TYR A 114 16.46 -18.99 -2.21
C TYR A 114 15.66 -19.44 -3.45
N GLY A 115 15.80 -18.74 -4.57
CA GLY A 115 15.13 -19.08 -5.83
C GLY A 115 13.61 -18.84 -5.84
N SER A 116 13.06 -18.20 -4.81
CA SER A 116 11.66 -17.80 -4.67
C SER A 116 11.57 -16.61 -3.72
N PHE A 117 10.36 -16.19 -3.37
CA PHE A 117 10.07 -15.08 -2.45
C PHE A 117 9.75 -15.61 -1.06
N ASN A 118 10.14 -14.86 -0.01
CA ASN A 118 9.77 -15.09 1.39
C ASN A 118 9.15 -13.81 1.96
N MET A 119 7.88 -13.59 1.67
CA MET A 119 7.19 -12.34 1.98
C MET A 119 6.07 -12.59 2.99
N LYS A 120 6.21 -12.00 4.17
CA LYS A 120 5.31 -12.21 5.31
C LYS A 120 4.63 -10.95 5.81
N ASP A 121 5.14 -9.79 5.42
CA ASP A 121 4.66 -8.50 5.89
C ASP A 121 4.77 -7.40 4.82
N TRP A 122 4.18 -6.27 5.14
CA TRP A 122 4.18 -5.05 4.34
C TRP A 122 4.68 -3.87 5.14
N GLY A 123 5.40 -2.97 4.46
CA GLY A 123 5.83 -1.68 4.97
C GLY A 123 5.23 -0.52 4.19
N VAL A 124 5.51 0.70 4.63
CA VAL A 124 5.12 1.92 3.93
C VAL A 124 6.15 3.03 4.09
N TYR A 125 6.49 3.68 3.00
CA TYR A 125 7.27 4.90 2.97
C TYR A 125 6.32 6.09 2.91
N VAL A 126 6.58 7.09 3.75
CA VAL A 126 5.73 8.28 3.86
C VAL A 126 6.56 9.54 3.66
N THR A 127 6.04 10.48 2.87
CA THR A 127 6.60 11.81 2.72
C THR A 127 5.49 12.84 2.48
N ASP A 128 5.82 14.12 2.57
CA ASP A 128 5.01 15.23 2.08
C ASP A 128 5.67 15.90 0.85
N GLU A 129 5.11 16.98 0.37
CA GLU A 129 5.63 17.70 -0.80
C GLU A 129 7.07 18.20 -0.58
N ASP A 130 7.36 18.73 0.60
CA ASP A 130 8.69 19.23 0.92
C ASP A 130 9.71 18.09 1.04
N GLY A 131 9.34 17.02 1.72
CA GLY A 131 10.16 15.83 1.83
C GLY A 131 10.41 15.16 0.48
N LEU A 132 9.40 15.07 -0.36
CA LEU A 132 9.53 14.52 -1.72
C LEU A 132 10.56 15.30 -2.53
N ASN A 133 10.48 16.64 -2.53
CA ASN A 133 11.43 17.51 -3.22
C ASN A 133 12.87 17.37 -2.69
N GLN A 134 13.03 17.07 -1.40
CA GLN A 134 14.32 16.89 -0.75
C GLN A 134 14.82 15.43 -0.78
N GLY A 135 14.00 14.46 -1.18
CA GLY A 135 14.30 13.02 -1.13
C GLY A 135 14.31 12.48 0.30
N LYS A 136 13.43 13.01 1.15
CA LYS A 136 13.30 12.61 2.56
C LYS A 136 12.03 11.83 2.80
N TRP A 137 12.15 10.69 3.46
CA TRP A 137 11.07 9.75 3.70
C TRP A 137 11.13 9.20 5.13
N THR A 138 9.97 8.83 5.64
CA THR A 138 9.86 8.01 6.84
C THR A 138 9.40 6.62 6.41
N HIS A 139 10.15 5.60 6.76
CA HIS A 139 9.79 4.21 6.50
C HIS A 139 9.24 3.55 7.76
N TYR A 140 8.01 3.09 7.69
CA TYR A 140 7.35 2.29 8.71
C TYR A 140 7.38 0.83 8.25
N LYS A 141 8.25 0.03 8.89
CA LYS A 141 8.45 -1.40 8.58
C LYS A 141 7.39 -2.22 9.30
N THR A 142 6.87 -3.23 8.61
CA THR A 142 5.95 -4.22 9.21
C THR A 142 4.66 -3.59 9.76
N ILE A 143 4.02 -2.73 8.96
CA ILE A 143 2.72 -2.14 9.34
C ILE A 143 1.57 -3.15 9.36
N ALA A 144 1.71 -4.25 8.62
CA ALA A 144 0.79 -5.38 8.59
C ALA A 144 1.55 -6.68 8.28
N LYS A 145 1.04 -7.81 8.76
CA LYS A 145 1.56 -9.16 8.49
C LYS A 145 0.47 -10.02 7.87
N ALA A 146 0.86 -11.01 7.07
CA ALA A 146 -0.09 -11.93 6.45
C ALA A 146 -0.91 -12.73 7.49
N ASP A 147 -0.36 -12.97 8.69
CA ASP A 147 -1.04 -13.67 9.78
C ASP A 147 -2.13 -12.84 10.50
N LEU A 148 -2.30 -11.58 10.13
CA LEU A 148 -3.46 -10.78 10.58
C LEU A 148 -4.79 -11.44 10.17
N PHE A 149 -4.76 -12.21 9.07
CA PHE A 149 -5.89 -13.02 8.60
C PHE A 149 -5.84 -14.40 9.25
N SER A 150 -6.74 -14.69 10.17
CA SER A 150 -6.76 -15.96 10.89
C SER A 150 -6.89 -17.20 9.99
N TRP A 151 -7.45 -17.02 8.79
CA TRP A 151 -7.60 -18.03 7.76
C TRP A 151 -6.36 -18.22 6.87
N ALA A 152 -5.42 -17.24 6.86
CA ALA A 152 -4.19 -17.32 6.06
C ALA A 152 -3.08 -18.08 6.79
N THR A 153 -2.14 -18.62 6.01
CA THR A 153 -0.98 -19.37 6.53
C THR A 153 0.06 -18.50 7.21
N GLY A 154 0.01 -17.16 6.98
CA GLY A 154 1.03 -16.21 7.43
C GLY A 154 2.13 -15.97 6.39
N ASP A 155 1.89 -16.35 5.12
CA ASP A 155 2.81 -16.20 4.00
C ASP A 155 2.07 -15.63 2.77
N GLY A 156 2.83 -15.20 1.75
CA GLY A 156 2.29 -14.69 0.49
C GLY A 156 1.92 -13.19 0.55
N ALA A 157 2.58 -12.41 1.41
CA ALA A 157 2.40 -10.96 1.52
C ALA A 157 2.99 -10.22 0.30
N TYR A 158 2.45 -10.48 -0.89
CA TYR A 158 2.90 -9.93 -2.16
C TYR A 158 2.28 -8.56 -2.45
N ALA A 159 2.27 -8.15 -3.73
CA ALA A 159 1.75 -6.86 -4.18
C ALA A 159 0.35 -6.57 -3.65
N GLY A 160 0.16 -5.47 -2.96
CA GLY A 160 -1.13 -5.06 -2.43
C GLY A 160 -1.38 -3.57 -2.64
N GLN A 161 -2.64 -3.14 -2.46
CA GLN A 161 -3.02 -1.74 -2.61
C GLN A 161 -3.88 -1.26 -1.45
N VAL A 162 -3.51 -0.11 -0.90
CA VAL A 162 -4.35 0.63 0.04
C VAL A 162 -5.19 1.65 -0.70
N VAL A 163 -6.48 1.70 -0.38
CA VAL A 163 -7.40 2.74 -0.84
C VAL A 163 -8.04 3.43 0.35
N ALA A 164 -8.25 4.73 0.23
CA ALA A 164 -9.01 5.50 1.19
C ALA A 164 -10.49 5.51 0.81
N ASP A 165 -11.36 5.46 1.80
CA ASP A 165 -12.79 5.61 1.68
C ASP A 165 -13.23 6.78 2.57
N ASP A 166 -13.58 7.89 1.95
CA ASP A 166 -13.95 9.15 2.58
C ASP A 166 -15.36 9.13 3.22
N ASN A 167 -15.96 7.96 3.28
CA ASN A 167 -17.31 7.77 3.82
C ASN A 167 -18.39 8.70 3.19
N GLY A 168 -18.13 9.26 2.00
CA GLY A 168 -18.98 10.22 1.33
C GLY A 168 -18.93 11.63 1.95
N THR A 169 -17.91 11.91 2.75
CA THR A 169 -17.69 13.20 3.46
C THR A 169 -16.29 13.74 3.17
N PRO A 170 -15.96 14.12 1.91
CA PRO A 170 -14.59 14.40 1.49
C PRO A 170 -13.89 15.56 2.23
N SER A 171 -14.63 16.34 3.00
CA SER A 171 -14.08 17.42 3.85
C SER A 171 -13.88 17.03 5.32
N ASP A 172 -14.26 15.82 5.73
CA ASP A 172 -14.11 15.31 7.09
C ASP A 172 -13.33 13.99 7.09
N THR A 173 -12.04 14.09 7.35
CA THR A 173 -11.14 12.92 7.39
C THR A 173 -11.27 12.10 8.67
N SER A 174 -12.04 12.55 9.65
CA SER A 174 -12.16 11.89 10.96
C SER A 174 -12.96 10.58 10.89
N ASP A 175 -13.82 10.43 9.90
CA ASP A 175 -14.63 9.23 9.69
C ASP A 175 -14.12 8.32 8.58
N ASP A 176 -13.03 8.70 7.89
CA ASP A 176 -12.40 7.93 6.83
C ASP A 176 -12.00 6.52 7.27
N TRP A 177 -12.04 5.62 6.32
CA TRP A 177 -11.51 4.28 6.43
C TRP A 177 -10.47 4.01 5.35
N PHE A 178 -9.52 3.13 5.66
CA PHE A 178 -8.55 2.61 4.72
C PHE A 178 -8.77 1.12 4.56
N TYR A 179 -8.74 0.65 3.32
CA TYR A 179 -8.87 -0.75 2.96
C TYR A 179 -7.59 -1.20 2.25
N TYR A 180 -7.00 -2.28 2.73
CA TYR A 180 -5.81 -2.88 2.16
C TYR A 180 -6.21 -4.20 1.50
N TYR A 181 -6.21 -4.21 0.17
CA TYR A 181 -6.41 -5.41 -0.64
C TYR A 181 -5.05 -6.06 -0.84
N VAL A 182 -4.88 -7.31 -0.41
CA VAL A 182 -3.59 -7.99 -0.37
C VAL A 182 -3.73 -9.45 -0.74
N PRO A 183 -2.76 -10.04 -1.46
CA PRO A 183 -2.69 -11.47 -1.63
C PRO A 183 -2.07 -12.11 -0.38
N VAL A 184 -2.58 -13.27 -0.01
CA VAL A 184 -2.03 -14.14 1.03
C VAL A 184 -2.36 -15.59 0.70
N LYS A 185 -1.72 -16.54 1.35
CA LYS A 185 -2.00 -17.98 1.16
C LYS A 185 -3.11 -18.45 2.10
N ASP A 186 -4.18 -19.00 1.55
CA ASP A 186 -5.32 -19.58 2.27
C ASP A 186 -5.03 -20.98 2.80
N LYS A 187 -5.19 -21.19 4.10
CA LYS A 187 -4.99 -22.48 4.76
C LYS A 187 -5.86 -23.61 4.19
N ALA A 188 -7.11 -23.29 3.85
CA ALA A 188 -8.05 -24.30 3.38
C ALA A 188 -7.69 -24.79 1.98
N SER A 189 -7.30 -23.87 1.08
CA SER A 189 -6.84 -24.21 -0.27
C SER A 189 -5.53 -25.01 -0.22
N GLU A 190 -4.57 -24.60 0.61
CA GLU A 190 -3.30 -25.30 0.79
C GLU A 190 -3.52 -26.73 1.33
N ALA A 191 -4.37 -26.89 2.34
CA ALA A 191 -4.71 -28.19 2.90
C ALA A 191 -5.42 -29.10 1.91
N ALA A 192 -6.13 -28.53 0.94
CA ALA A 192 -6.77 -29.25 -0.15
C ALA A 192 -5.82 -29.60 -1.33
N GLY A 193 -4.55 -29.19 -1.25
CA GLY A 193 -3.58 -29.36 -2.34
C GLY A 193 -3.90 -28.51 -3.58
N GLN A 194 -4.63 -27.41 -3.39
CA GLN A 194 -4.95 -26.42 -4.43
C GLN A 194 -3.97 -25.28 -4.36
N ASP A 195 -3.93 -24.46 -5.41
CA ASP A 195 -3.22 -23.19 -5.37
C ASP A 195 -3.75 -22.36 -4.20
N PRO A 196 -2.88 -21.98 -3.23
CA PRO A 196 -3.31 -21.37 -1.99
C PRO A 196 -3.59 -19.86 -2.11
N PHE A 197 -3.24 -19.21 -3.22
CA PHE A 197 -3.38 -17.76 -3.30
C PHE A 197 -4.83 -17.29 -3.21
N ALA A 198 -5.01 -16.26 -2.41
CA ALA A 198 -6.30 -15.64 -2.14
C ALA A 198 -6.10 -14.15 -1.85
N ILE A 199 -7.09 -13.34 -2.17
CA ILE A 199 -7.09 -11.92 -1.81
C ILE A 199 -7.83 -11.75 -0.49
N GLY A 200 -7.14 -11.14 0.48
CA GLY A 200 -7.69 -10.64 1.74
C GLY A 200 -7.99 -9.14 1.66
N VAL A 201 -8.85 -8.70 2.56
CA VAL A 201 -9.14 -7.26 2.76
C VAL A 201 -8.95 -6.94 4.23
N ALA A 202 -7.99 -6.07 4.52
CA ALA A 202 -7.83 -5.51 5.85
C ALA A 202 -8.38 -4.07 5.88
N LYS A 203 -8.76 -3.60 7.07
CA LYS A 203 -9.25 -2.22 7.27
C LYS A 203 -8.61 -1.57 8.47
N SER A 204 -8.48 -0.25 8.41
CA SER A 204 -7.96 0.59 9.50
C SER A 204 -8.57 1.98 9.45
N LYS A 205 -8.46 2.72 10.56
CA LYS A 205 -8.74 4.17 10.64
C LYS A 205 -7.51 5.03 10.29
N SER A 206 -6.38 4.42 10.02
CA SER A 206 -5.14 5.09 9.63
C SER A 206 -4.46 4.33 8.50
N PRO A 207 -3.83 5.00 7.52
CA PRO A 207 -3.04 4.32 6.50
C PRO A 207 -1.83 3.55 7.06
N LEU A 208 -1.45 3.83 8.31
CA LEU A 208 -0.39 3.11 9.01
C LEU A 208 -0.92 1.88 9.79
N GLY A 209 -2.21 1.68 9.90
CA GLY A 209 -2.81 0.67 10.77
C GLY A 209 -3.18 1.24 12.16
N PRO A 210 -3.41 0.39 13.17
CA PRO A 210 -3.35 -1.07 13.09
C PRO A 210 -4.42 -1.67 12.19
N TRP A 211 -4.01 -2.60 11.37
CA TRP A 211 -4.87 -3.27 10.40
C TRP A 211 -5.62 -4.44 11.03
N LYS A 212 -6.86 -4.66 10.57
CA LYS A 212 -7.69 -5.78 11.00
C LYS A 212 -8.36 -6.42 9.79
N ASP A 213 -8.50 -7.75 9.80
CA ASP A 213 -9.31 -8.45 8.82
C ASP A 213 -10.71 -7.84 8.74
N ALA A 214 -11.12 -7.42 7.55
CA ALA A 214 -12.39 -6.72 7.34
C ALA A 214 -13.58 -7.67 7.23
N ILE A 215 -13.38 -8.91 6.76
CA ILE A 215 -14.45 -9.84 6.41
C ILE A 215 -14.31 -11.25 7.01
N GLY A 216 -13.18 -11.57 7.65
CA GLY A 216 -12.96 -12.84 8.37
C GLY A 216 -12.78 -14.08 7.48
N LYS A 217 -12.59 -13.89 6.17
CA LYS A 217 -12.43 -14.94 5.16
C LYS A 217 -11.76 -14.37 3.90
N PRO A 218 -11.27 -15.21 2.96
CA PRO A 218 -10.86 -14.73 1.65
C PRO A 218 -11.99 -13.96 0.94
N LEU A 219 -11.63 -12.83 0.30
CA LEU A 219 -12.52 -12.16 -0.65
C LEU A 219 -12.65 -13.00 -1.93
N LEU A 220 -11.52 -13.47 -2.44
CA LEU A 220 -11.40 -14.33 -3.62
C LEU A 220 -10.33 -15.38 -3.37
N THR A 221 -10.49 -16.56 -3.98
CA THR A 221 -9.48 -17.62 -3.99
C THR A 221 -9.19 -18.05 -5.42
N THR A 222 -8.03 -18.64 -5.70
CA THR A 222 -7.68 -19.20 -7.01
C THR A 222 -8.68 -20.26 -7.46
N SER A 223 -9.22 -21.05 -6.55
CA SER A 223 -10.25 -22.06 -6.90
C SER A 223 -11.56 -21.44 -7.43
N GLN A 224 -11.89 -20.21 -7.01
CA GLN A 224 -13.07 -19.48 -7.49
C GLN A 224 -12.81 -18.80 -8.83
N THR A 225 -11.63 -18.22 -8.99
CA THR A 225 -11.29 -17.39 -10.16
C THR A 225 -10.72 -18.18 -11.32
N GLN A 226 -10.16 -19.38 -11.06
CA GLN A 226 -9.46 -20.26 -12.00
C GLN A 226 -8.18 -19.63 -12.58
N ILE A 227 -7.66 -18.57 -11.96
CA ILE A 227 -6.35 -17.96 -12.25
C ILE A 227 -5.63 -17.70 -10.93
N GLU A 228 -4.31 -17.56 -10.95
CA GLU A 228 -3.55 -17.19 -9.78
C GLU A 228 -4.04 -15.83 -9.22
N THR A 229 -4.55 -15.85 -7.99
CA THR A 229 -5.33 -14.75 -7.41
C THR A 229 -4.43 -13.88 -6.55
N ILE A 230 -3.57 -13.09 -7.21
CA ILE A 230 -2.61 -12.17 -6.63
C ILE A 230 -2.69 -10.79 -7.30
N ASP A 231 -1.87 -9.85 -6.86
CA ASP A 231 -1.67 -8.51 -7.42
C ASP A 231 -2.98 -7.71 -7.53
N PRO A 232 -3.74 -7.56 -6.43
CA PRO A 232 -5.00 -6.82 -6.47
C PRO A 232 -4.77 -5.33 -6.71
N ALA A 233 -5.56 -4.75 -7.61
CA ALA A 233 -5.68 -3.32 -7.81
C ALA A 233 -7.15 -2.92 -7.85
N PHE A 234 -7.56 -2.05 -6.93
CA PHE A 234 -8.94 -1.58 -6.81
C PHE A 234 -9.06 -0.16 -7.34
N PHE A 235 -10.11 0.11 -8.08
CA PHE A 235 -10.48 1.47 -8.45
C PHE A 235 -11.99 1.67 -8.44
N VAL A 236 -12.40 2.92 -8.34
CA VAL A 236 -13.80 3.34 -8.45
C VAL A 236 -13.97 4.16 -9.73
N ASP A 237 -14.90 3.76 -10.59
CA ASP A 237 -15.24 4.44 -11.83
C ASP A 237 -16.03 5.74 -11.53
N GLU A 238 -16.18 6.61 -12.54
CA GLU A 238 -16.90 7.88 -12.42
C GLU A 238 -18.37 7.71 -11.97
N ASP A 239 -18.98 6.58 -12.31
CA ASP A 239 -20.35 6.24 -11.85
C ASP A 239 -20.40 5.69 -10.41
N GLY A 240 -19.24 5.67 -9.71
CA GLY A 240 -19.09 5.13 -8.37
C GLY A 240 -19.07 3.58 -8.33
N THR A 241 -18.92 2.91 -9.46
CA THR A 241 -18.76 1.46 -9.48
C THR A 241 -17.33 1.09 -9.15
N GLY A 242 -17.14 0.23 -8.13
CA GLY A 242 -15.84 -0.33 -7.80
C GLY A 242 -15.51 -1.55 -8.64
N TYR A 243 -14.25 -1.64 -9.05
CA TYR A 243 -13.68 -2.79 -9.74
C TYR A 243 -12.41 -3.25 -9.05
N LEU A 244 -12.27 -4.55 -8.90
CA LEU A 244 -11.04 -5.17 -8.43
C LEU A 244 -10.39 -5.92 -9.59
N HIS A 245 -9.21 -5.49 -9.98
CA HIS A 245 -8.33 -6.18 -10.93
C HIS A 245 -7.38 -7.08 -10.16
N PHE A 246 -7.03 -8.23 -10.72
CA PHE A 246 -6.07 -9.16 -10.13
C PHE A 246 -5.56 -10.14 -11.19
N GLY A 247 -4.50 -10.87 -10.87
CA GLY A 247 -3.90 -11.88 -11.73
C GLY A 247 -2.49 -11.53 -12.16
N THR A 248 -1.78 -12.53 -12.71
CA THR A 248 -0.36 -12.45 -13.07
C THR A 248 -0.04 -13.26 -14.32
N PHE A 249 1.23 -13.25 -14.78
CA PHE A 249 1.74 -14.04 -15.90
C PHE A 249 0.90 -13.98 -17.19
N GLY A 250 0.41 -12.78 -17.52
CA GLY A 250 -0.34 -12.53 -18.74
C GLY A 250 -1.84 -12.89 -18.65
N THR A 251 -2.32 -13.34 -17.50
CA THR A 251 -3.75 -13.56 -17.25
C THR A 251 -4.22 -12.61 -16.17
N GLN A 252 -5.15 -11.72 -16.53
CA GLN A 252 -5.75 -10.75 -15.61
C GLN A 252 -7.27 -10.81 -15.72
N LEU A 253 -7.94 -10.65 -14.58
CA LEU A 253 -9.38 -10.50 -14.50
C LEU A 253 -9.73 -9.19 -13.81
N ALA A 254 -10.93 -8.70 -14.10
CA ALA A 254 -11.55 -7.61 -13.37
C ALA A 254 -12.93 -8.08 -12.90
N ILE A 255 -13.25 -7.89 -11.64
CA ILE A 255 -14.57 -8.12 -11.11
C ILE A 255 -15.22 -6.82 -10.68
N LYS A 256 -16.52 -6.72 -10.98
CA LYS A 256 -17.33 -5.61 -10.49
C LYS A 256 -17.70 -5.87 -9.03
N MET A 257 -17.36 -4.93 -8.16
CA MET A 257 -17.71 -5.01 -6.75
C MET A 257 -19.17 -4.63 -6.53
N LYS A 258 -19.78 -5.22 -5.51
CA LYS A 258 -21.14 -4.87 -5.15
C LYS A 258 -21.19 -3.48 -4.54
N LYS A 259 -22.31 -2.77 -4.80
CA LYS A 259 -22.65 -1.55 -4.07
C LYS A 259 -23.65 -1.90 -2.96
N ASP A 260 -23.47 -1.32 -1.80
CA ASP A 260 -24.46 -1.33 -0.74
C ASP A 260 -25.71 -0.56 -1.22
N ALA A 261 -26.87 -1.18 -1.11
CA ALA A 261 -28.11 -0.62 -1.64
C ALA A 261 -28.60 0.63 -0.87
N THR A 262 -28.14 0.80 0.38
CA THR A 262 -28.56 1.93 1.24
C THR A 262 -27.62 3.11 1.08
N THR A 263 -26.31 2.86 1.05
CA THR A 263 -25.28 3.90 1.00
C THR A 263 -24.81 4.21 -0.41
N GLY A 264 -25.09 3.34 -1.38
CA GLY A 264 -24.58 3.42 -2.75
C GLY A 264 -23.07 3.15 -2.88
N ARG A 265 -22.41 2.75 -1.78
CA ARG A 265 -20.95 2.56 -1.70
C ARG A 265 -20.57 1.16 -2.11
N THR A 266 -19.35 1.02 -2.60
CA THR A 266 -18.79 -0.31 -2.91
C THR A 266 -18.64 -1.11 -1.63
N SER A 267 -19.12 -2.36 -1.64
CA SER A 267 -18.93 -3.34 -0.58
C SER A 267 -18.18 -4.57 -1.11
N TYR A 268 -17.49 -5.26 -0.25
CA TYR A 268 -16.78 -6.52 -0.51
C TYR A 268 -17.59 -7.74 -0.04
#